data_f7b13eee3d0d9e1b1cf75c9e9d65d51b
#
_entry.id   f7b13eee3d0d9e1b1cf75c9e9d65d51b
#
_cell.length_a   1.000
_cell.length_b   1.000
_cell.length_c   1.000
_cell.angle_alpha   90.00
_cell.angle_beta   90.00
_cell.angle_gamma   90.00
#
_symmetry.space_group_name_H-M   'P 1'
#
loop_
_entity.id
_entity.type
_entity.pdbx_description
1 polymer ?
#
loop_
_entity_poly.entity_id
_entity_poly.type
_entity_poly.pdbx_seq_one_letter_code
_entity_poly.pdbx_strand_id
1 'polypeptide(L)'
;MSSEIPLIILFITLLFSLMMKKKRQAMIPRRLPPGPKKLPIIGNLHQLGKLPHRSLQKCPKDGDLMFLQLGSVPALVVSSPDMAREIFKNHDLVFSGRPALYAAKRFTYNLSSISLAPYGGYWREVRKILVLGLLTAKRVESFGRLRVQEVALAMERIKNKAPNVVDLSSMMFSLSNNVVCRAAFGKMNPGDVRNSSRFQEILDETQHLTGEFNIADYFPWMGWINKFNGVDRRLEKNFGTWTGFSTK
;
A
#
# COMPACT_ATOMS: atom_id res chain seq x y z
N MET A 1 -51.15 1.87 0.76
CA MET A 1 -49.70 2.11 0.64
C MET A 1 -48.79 1.26 1.58
N SER A 2 -49.32 0.49 2.53
CA SER A 2 -48.53 -0.29 3.51
C SER A 2 -48.26 -1.75 3.13
N SER A 3 -48.87 -2.28 2.08
CA SER A 3 -48.69 -3.69 1.66
C SER A 3 -47.54 -3.92 0.69
N GLU A 4 -47.02 -2.87 0.06
CA GLU A 4 -45.90 -3.01 -0.92
C GLU A 4 -44.53 -3.15 -0.26
N ILE A 5 -44.35 -2.58 0.93
CA ILE A 5 -43.08 -2.56 1.63
C ILE A 5 -42.58 -4.00 1.97
N PRO A 6 -43.42 -4.90 2.54
CA PRO A 6 -42.97 -6.28 2.83
C PRO A 6 -42.65 -7.08 1.58
N LEU A 7 -43.34 -6.84 0.47
CA LEU A 7 -43.06 -7.47 -0.82
C LEU A 7 -41.70 -7.05 -1.39
N ILE A 8 -41.38 -5.75 -1.28
CA ILE A 8 -40.06 -5.22 -1.70
C ILE A 8 -38.94 -5.80 -0.84
N ILE A 9 -39.13 -5.87 0.48
CA ILE A 9 -38.15 -6.48 1.40
C ILE A 9 -37.97 -7.96 1.07
N LEU A 10 -39.03 -8.70 0.85
CA LEU A 10 -38.98 -10.11 0.46
C LEU A 10 -38.23 -10.30 -0.87
N PHE A 11 -38.50 -9.46 -1.87
CA PHE A 11 -37.82 -9.51 -3.15
C PHE A 11 -36.32 -9.20 -3.04
N ILE A 12 -35.93 -8.20 -2.25
CA ILE A 12 -34.54 -7.85 -1.99
C ILE A 12 -33.81 -8.99 -1.25
N THR A 13 -34.44 -9.62 -0.26
CA THR A 13 -33.86 -10.73 0.48
C THR A 13 -33.72 -11.97 -0.38
N LEU A 14 -34.70 -12.24 -1.27
CA LEU A 14 -34.64 -13.33 -2.22
C LEU A 14 -33.53 -13.12 -3.27
N LEU A 15 -33.44 -11.89 -3.84
CA LEU A 15 -32.38 -11.50 -4.78
C LEU A 15 -30.99 -11.62 -4.14
N PHE A 16 -30.84 -11.14 -2.90
CA PHE A 16 -29.62 -11.29 -2.12
C PHE A 16 -29.25 -12.75 -1.87
N SER A 17 -30.24 -13.58 -1.51
CA SER A 17 -30.07 -15.03 -1.31
C SER A 17 -29.64 -15.73 -2.61
N LEU A 18 -30.26 -15.39 -3.74
CA LEU A 18 -29.91 -15.95 -5.05
C LEU A 18 -28.49 -15.52 -5.51
N MET A 19 -28.13 -14.26 -5.30
CA MET A 19 -26.77 -13.77 -5.56
C MET A 19 -25.73 -14.50 -4.70
N MET A 20 -26.03 -14.76 -3.43
CA MET A 20 -25.17 -15.52 -2.52
C MET A 20 -25.06 -16.99 -2.93
N LYS A 21 -26.14 -17.62 -3.41
CA LYS A 21 -26.11 -18.99 -3.94
C LYS A 21 -25.28 -19.09 -5.23
N LYS A 22 -25.40 -18.15 -6.16
CA LYS A 22 -24.63 -18.12 -7.41
C LYS A 22 -23.14 -17.98 -7.17
N LYS A 23 -22.71 -17.19 -6.16
CA LYS A 23 -21.32 -17.12 -5.71
C LYS A 23 -20.80 -18.41 -5.09
N ARG A 24 -21.65 -19.20 -4.42
CA ARG A 24 -21.27 -20.50 -3.82
C ARG A 24 -21.05 -21.59 -4.88
N GLN A 25 -21.81 -21.58 -5.97
CA GLN A 25 -21.70 -22.62 -7.03
C GLN A 25 -20.46 -22.44 -7.93
N ALA A 26 -19.87 -21.25 -8.01
CA ALA A 26 -18.66 -21.01 -8.78
C ALA A 26 -17.35 -21.44 -8.07
N MET A 27 -17.42 -21.95 -6.86
CA MET A 27 -16.26 -22.49 -6.16
C MET A 27 -16.11 -23.98 -6.47
N ILE A 28 -15.29 -24.31 -7.47
CA ILE A 28 -14.62 -25.61 -7.54
C ILE A 28 -14.07 -25.91 -6.15
N PRO A 29 -14.21 -27.14 -5.60
CA PRO A 29 -13.66 -27.49 -4.29
C PRO A 29 -12.13 -27.44 -4.37
N ARG A 30 -11.59 -26.25 -4.20
CA ARG A 30 -10.15 -26.04 -4.07
C ARG A 30 -9.77 -26.54 -2.68
N ARG A 31 -8.76 -27.38 -2.59
CA ARG A 31 -8.11 -27.70 -1.31
C ARG A 31 -7.41 -26.44 -0.83
N LEU A 32 -8.13 -25.63 -0.06
CA LEU A 32 -7.57 -24.41 0.54
C LEU A 32 -6.79 -24.79 1.80
N PRO A 33 -5.70 -24.09 2.10
CA PRO A 33 -5.02 -24.24 3.38
C PRO A 33 -5.98 -24.05 4.56
N PRO A 34 -5.69 -24.63 5.73
CA PRO A 34 -6.47 -24.41 6.94
C PRO A 34 -6.49 -22.92 7.30
N GLY A 35 -7.50 -22.53 8.07
CA GLY A 35 -7.64 -21.16 8.53
C GLY A 35 -8.71 -21.03 9.60
N PRO A 36 -8.73 -19.92 10.34
CA PRO A 36 -9.67 -19.69 11.41
C PRO A 36 -11.11 -19.58 10.90
N LYS A 37 -12.07 -19.82 11.80
CA LYS A 37 -13.50 -19.72 11.47
C LYS A 37 -13.83 -18.33 10.96
N LYS A 38 -14.47 -18.24 9.80
CA LYS A 38 -14.90 -17.02 9.17
C LYS A 38 -16.36 -16.71 9.42
N LEU A 39 -16.69 -15.43 9.60
CA LEU A 39 -18.08 -14.97 9.65
C LEU A 39 -18.69 -14.79 8.26
N PRO A 40 -20.02 -14.87 8.12
CA PRO A 40 -20.69 -14.51 6.87
C PRO A 40 -20.34 -13.07 6.47
N ILE A 41 -20.21 -12.78 5.16
CA ILE A 41 -19.95 -11.48 4.55
C ILE A 41 -18.55 -10.93 4.88
N ILE A 42 -18.25 -10.65 6.14
CA ILE A 42 -17.01 -10.01 6.55
C ILE A 42 -15.79 -10.96 6.62
N GLY A 43 -16.05 -12.27 6.60
CA GLY A 43 -14.98 -13.27 6.67
C GLY A 43 -14.18 -13.18 7.98
N ASN A 44 -12.86 -13.06 7.85
CA ASN A 44 -11.93 -12.97 8.97
C ASN A 44 -11.54 -11.51 9.34
N LEU A 45 -12.16 -10.48 8.74
CA LEU A 45 -11.83 -9.08 9.02
C LEU A 45 -11.95 -8.72 10.50
N HIS A 46 -12.92 -9.32 11.24
CA HIS A 46 -13.09 -9.12 12.68
C HIS A 46 -11.91 -9.61 13.53
N GLN A 47 -11.05 -10.45 12.97
CA GLN A 47 -9.86 -10.99 13.64
C GLN A 47 -8.62 -10.12 13.42
N LEU A 48 -8.69 -9.18 12.45
CA LEU A 48 -7.65 -8.21 12.23
C LEU A 48 -7.88 -6.99 13.12
N GLY A 49 -7.05 -6.83 14.15
CA GLY A 49 -7.10 -5.64 15.01
C GLY A 49 -6.44 -4.42 14.39
N LYS A 50 -6.22 -3.38 15.19
CA LYS A 50 -5.55 -2.13 14.75
C LYS A 50 -4.15 -2.36 14.16
N LEU A 51 -3.48 -3.44 14.55
CA LEU A 51 -2.17 -3.84 14.05
C LEU A 51 -2.28 -5.21 13.38
N PRO A 52 -2.64 -5.27 12.08
CA PRO A 52 -2.91 -6.52 11.36
C PRO A 52 -1.77 -7.54 11.47
N HIS A 53 -0.51 -7.10 11.35
CA HIS A 53 0.66 -7.98 11.46
C HIS A 53 0.76 -8.69 12.82
N ARG A 54 0.40 -8.02 13.93
CA ARG A 54 0.37 -8.63 15.26
C ARG A 54 -0.80 -9.57 15.43
N SER A 55 -1.95 -9.24 14.84
CA SER A 55 -3.12 -10.13 14.84
C SER A 55 -2.83 -11.41 14.06
N LEU A 56 -2.22 -11.30 12.89
CA LEU A 56 -1.81 -12.45 12.08
C LEU A 56 -0.77 -13.33 12.78
N GLN A 57 0.15 -12.72 13.53
CA GLN A 57 1.14 -13.47 14.33
C GLN A 57 0.48 -14.30 15.44
N LYS A 58 -0.62 -13.80 16.02
CA LYS A 58 -1.36 -14.45 17.11
C LYS A 58 -2.38 -15.46 16.62
N CYS A 59 -2.74 -15.47 15.34
CA CYS A 59 -3.65 -16.46 14.77
C CYS A 59 -3.10 -17.87 15.02
N PRO A 60 -3.98 -18.85 15.33
CA PRO A 60 -3.58 -20.23 15.46
C PRO A 60 -2.81 -20.67 14.21
N LYS A 61 -1.60 -21.16 14.41
CA LYS A 61 -0.75 -21.63 13.31
C LYS A 61 -1.12 -23.07 12.99
N ASP A 62 -2.14 -23.27 12.17
CA ASP A 62 -2.53 -24.59 11.67
C ASP A 62 -1.62 -25.06 10.51
N GLY A 63 -0.34 -24.63 10.52
CA GLY A 63 0.66 -24.95 9.50
C GLY A 63 1.39 -23.74 8.94
N ASP A 64 2.18 -23.99 7.89
CA ASP A 64 3.03 -22.99 7.24
C ASP A 64 2.26 -22.01 6.35
N LEU A 65 1.06 -22.40 5.95
CA LEU A 65 0.12 -21.60 5.14
C LEU A 65 -1.23 -21.51 5.84
N MET A 66 -1.76 -20.31 5.95
CA MET A 66 -3.08 -20.06 6.49
C MET A 66 -3.93 -19.30 5.48
N PHE A 67 -5.17 -19.77 5.26
CA PHE A 67 -6.13 -19.10 4.39
C PHE A 67 -7.05 -18.19 5.20
N LEU A 68 -7.18 -16.95 4.74
CA LEU A 68 -8.11 -15.97 5.29
C LEU A 68 -9.06 -15.47 4.21
N GLN A 69 -10.29 -15.17 4.60
CA GLN A 69 -11.25 -14.46 3.77
C GLN A 69 -11.43 -13.06 4.35
N LEU A 70 -10.89 -12.04 3.70
CA LEU A 70 -10.97 -10.64 4.15
C LEU A 70 -12.09 -9.93 3.35
N GLY A 71 -13.31 -9.97 3.86
CA GLY A 71 -14.47 -9.54 3.08
C GLY A 71 -14.61 -10.35 1.80
N SER A 72 -14.53 -9.71 0.65
CA SER A 72 -14.57 -10.39 -0.66
C SER A 72 -13.19 -10.86 -1.17
N VAL A 73 -12.10 -10.50 -0.47
CA VAL A 73 -10.73 -10.77 -0.90
C VAL A 73 -10.18 -12.02 -0.22
N PRO A 74 -9.79 -13.06 -0.97
CA PRO A 74 -9.05 -14.19 -0.43
C PRO A 74 -7.59 -13.77 -0.14
N ALA A 75 -7.05 -14.20 0.98
CA ALA A 75 -5.68 -13.93 1.39
C ALA A 75 -4.99 -15.20 1.90
N LEU A 76 -3.72 -15.34 1.58
CA LEU A 76 -2.85 -16.37 2.12
C LEU A 76 -1.82 -15.73 3.05
N VAL A 77 -1.68 -16.27 4.25
CA VAL A 77 -0.63 -15.90 5.18
C VAL A 77 0.43 -16.99 5.17
N VAL A 78 1.65 -16.59 4.88
CA VAL A 78 2.83 -17.46 4.83
C VAL A 78 3.60 -17.28 6.11
N SER A 79 3.79 -18.36 6.88
CA SER A 79 4.36 -18.32 8.23
C SER A 79 5.71 -19.02 8.36
N SER A 80 6.19 -19.69 7.30
CA SER A 80 7.49 -20.36 7.32
C SER A 80 8.45 -19.85 6.24
N PRO A 81 9.77 -19.91 6.49
CA PRO A 81 10.79 -19.56 5.50
C PRO A 81 10.74 -20.47 4.26
N ASP A 82 10.41 -21.75 4.44
CA ASP A 82 10.39 -22.71 3.33
C ASP A 82 9.24 -22.43 2.37
N MET A 83 8.04 -22.15 2.89
CA MET A 83 6.92 -21.73 2.06
C MET A 83 7.15 -20.38 1.41
N ALA A 84 7.81 -19.44 2.09
CA ALA A 84 8.19 -18.18 1.48
C ALA A 84 9.18 -18.40 0.32
N ARG A 85 10.16 -19.28 0.50
CA ARG A 85 11.10 -19.67 -0.56
C ARG A 85 10.40 -20.31 -1.74
N GLU A 86 9.46 -21.24 -1.48
CA GLU A 86 8.66 -21.89 -2.51
C GLU A 86 7.89 -20.88 -3.36
N ILE A 87 7.21 -19.93 -2.71
CA ILE A 87 6.45 -18.88 -3.39
C ILE A 87 7.35 -17.97 -4.23
N PHE A 88 8.44 -17.46 -3.65
CA PHE A 88 9.29 -16.48 -4.33
C PHE A 88 10.25 -17.09 -5.35
N LYS A 89 10.58 -18.36 -5.26
CA LYS A 89 11.50 -19.03 -6.18
C LYS A 89 10.77 -19.79 -7.30
N ASN A 90 9.72 -20.52 -6.94
CA ASN A 90 9.08 -21.45 -7.86
C ASN A 90 7.75 -20.90 -8.41
N HIS A 91 7.10 -19.97 -7.70
CA HIS A 91 5.78 -19.45 -8.05
C HIS A 91 5.74 -17.91 -8.10
N ASP A 92 6.88 -17.24 -8.26
CA ASP A 92 7.00 -15.78 -8.22
C ASP A 92 6.06 -15.09 -9.20
N LEU A 93 5.92 -15.58 -10.43
CA LEU A 93 5.04 -14.99 -11.44
C LEU A 93 3.57 -14.95 -11.02
N VAL A 94 3.10 -15.99 -10.30
CA VAL A 94 1.72 -16.07 -9.83
C VAL A 94 1.48 -15.09 -8.68
N PHE A 95 2.49 -14.90 -7.82
CA PHE A 95 2.39 -14.07 -6.61
C PHE A 95 3.03 -12.68 -6.74
N SER A 96 3.59 -12.34 -7.91
CA SER A 96 4.23 -11.03 -8.15
C SER A 96 3.26 -9.85 -8.23
N GLY A 97 1.96 -10.12 -8.39
CA GLY A 97 0.93 -9.08 -8.42
C GLY A 97 0.87 -8.27 -7.12
N ARG A 98 0.47 -7.00 -7.23
CA ARG A 98 0.22 -6.12 -6.09
C ARG A 98 -1.28 -5.90 -5.92
N PRO A 99 -1.77 -5.78 -4.67
CA PRO A 99 -3.18 -5.46 -4.44
C PRO A 99 -3.51 -4.08 -5.00
N ALA A 100 -4.64 -3.99 -5.68
CA ALA A 100 -5.11 -2.74 -6.28
C ALA A 100 -5.85 -1.89 -5.23
N LEU A 101 -5.12 -1.41 -4.19
CA LEU A 101 -5.67 -0.61 -3.11
C LEU A 101 -6.32 0.68 -3.63
N TYR A 102 -7.41 1.08 -3.00
CA TYR A 102 -8.20 2.25 -3.40
C TYR A 102 -7.37 3.53 -3.42
N ALA A 103 -6.66 3.81 -2.33
CA ALA A 103 -5.78 4.97 -2.22
C ALA A 103 -4.62 4.91 -3.23
N ALA A 104 -4.01 3.74 -3.39
CA ALA A 104 -2.89 3.52 -4.29
C ALA A 104 -3.24 3.83 -5.76
N LYS A 105 -4.43 3.47 -6.22
CA LYS A 105 -4.91 3.82 -7.57
C LYS A 105 -4.85 5.31 -7.83
N ARG A 106 -5.20 6.13 -6.84
CA ARG A 106 -5.21 7.59 -6.99
C ARG A 106 -3.81 8.16 -7.05
N PHE A 107 -2.92 7.78 -6.12
CA PHE A 107 -1.56 8.31 -6.03
C PHE A 107 -0.63 7.86 -7.16
N THR A 108 -0.92 6.72 -7.78
CA THR A 108 -0.05 6.12 -8.78
C THR A 108 -0.63 6.14 -10.19
N TYR A 109 -1.53 7.09 -10.47
CA TYR A 109 -2.18 7.20 -11.78
C TYR A 109 -2.70 5.84 -12.27
N ASN A 110 -3.61 5.25 -11.49
CA ASN A 110 -4.19 3.93 -11.75
C ASN A 110 -3.14 2.80 -11.78
N LEU A 111 -2.31 2.73 -10.74
CA LEU A 111 -1.27 1.70 -10.57
C LEU A 111 -0.16 1.72 -11.64
N SER A 112 0.16 2.89 -12.18
CA SER A 112 1.22 3.04 -13.19
C SER A 112 2.63 3.15 -12.57
N SER A 113 2.76 3.20 -11.24
CA SER A 113 4.08 3.25 -10.60
C SER A 113 4.75 1.87 -10.61
N ILE A 114 6.08 1.85 -10.69
CA ILE A 114 6.85 0.60 -10.70
C ILE A 114 6.63 -0.27 -9.45
N SER A 115 6.30 0.35 -8.31
CA SER A 115 6.05 -0.36 -7.04
C SER A 115 4.71 -1.08 -7.00
N LEU A 116 3.70 -0.60 -7.75
CA LEU A 116 2.33 -1.07 -7.68
C LEU A 116 1.74 -1.53 -9.01
N ALA A 117 2.43 -1.30 -10.12
CA ALA A 117 1.99 -1.78 -11.42
C ALA A 117 1.92 -3.31 -11.43
N PRO A 118 0.87 -3.89 -12.04
CA PRO A 118 0.78 -5.32 -12.24
C PRO A 118 1.97 -5.83 -13.06
N TYR A 119 2.43 -7.05 -12.76
CA TYR A 119 3.48 -7.68 -13.54
C TYR A 119 3.01 -7.88 -15.00
N GLY A 120 3.80 -7.36 -15.95
CA GLY A 120 3.46 -7.41 -17.37
C GLY A 120 4.48 -6.66 -18.23
N GLY A 121 4.14 -6.45 -19.51
CA GLY A 121 5.01 -5.74 -20.46
C GLY A 121 5.37 -4.34 -19.98
N TYR A 122 4.38 -3.56 -19.57
CA TYR A 122 4.57 -2.21 -19.04
C TYR A 122 5.55 -2.18 -17.84
N TRP A 123 5.31 -3.03 -16.82
CA TRP A 123 6.16 -3.08 -15.65
C TRP A 123 7.61 -3.43 -15.99
N ARG A 124 7.82 -4.39 -16.92
CA ARG A 124 9.16 -4.79 -17.37
C ARG A 124 9.91 -3.65 -18.03
N GLU A 125 9.25 -2.87 -18.89
CA GLU A 125 9.87 -1.71 -19.56
C GLU A 125 10.19 -0.60 -18.55
N VAL A 126 9.27 -0.23 -17.67
CA VAL A 126 9.52 0.79 -16.64
C VAL A 126 10.66 0.35 -15.72
N ARG A 127 10.68 -0.94 -15.30
CA ARG A 127 11.76 -1.50 -14.49
C ARG A 127 13.11 -1.45 -15.22
N LYS A 128 13.15 -1.77 -16.50
CA LYS A 128 14.34 -1.70 -17.32
C LYS A 128 14.90 -0.28 -17.36
N ILE A 129 14.06 0.71 -17.62
CA ILE A 129 14.44 2.13 -17.64
C ILE A 129 15.01 2.53 -16.26
N LEU A 130 14.34 2.18 -15.17
CA LEU A 130 14.79 2.50 -13.82
C LEU A 130 16.16 1.87 -13.51
N VAL A 131 16.31 0.56 -13.78
CA VAL A 131 17.55 -0.16 -13.48
C VAL A 131 18.70 0.38 -14.31
N LEU A 132 18.52 0.54 -15.62
CA LEU A 132 19.57 1.02 -16.51
C LEU A 132 19.90 2.52 -16.31
N GLY A 133 18.88 3.33 -15.99
CA GLY A 133 19.05 4.77 -15.82
C GLY A 133 19.59 5.19 -14.44
N LEU A 134 19.17 4.53 -13.38
CA LEU A 134 19.44 4.97 -12.00
C LEU A 134 20.17 3.96 -11.11
N LEU A 135 19.98 2.66 -11.34
CA LEU A 135 20.42 1.62 -10.41
C LEU A 135 21.63 0.79 -10.88
N THR A 136 22.28 1.17 -11.97
CA THR A 136 23.54 0.52 -12.37
C THR A 136 24.63 0.84 -11.35
N ALA A 137 25.57 -0.09 -11.14
CA ALA A 137 26.69 0.10 -10.22
C ALA A 137 27.43 1.43 -10.46
N LYS A 138 27.74 1.77 -11.73
CA LYS A 138 28.37 3.03 -12.12
C LYS A 138 27.54 4.27 -11.69
N ARG A 139 26.20 4.21 -11.84
CA ARG A 139 25.31 5.31 -11.43
C ARG A 139 25.28 5.45 -9.92
N VAL A 140 25.10 4.34 -9.20
CA VAL A 140 25.07 4.33 -7.73
C VAL A 140 26.38 4.88 -7.15
N GLU A 141 27.52 4.52 -7.74
CA GLU A 141 28.82 5.05 -7.37
C GLU A 141 28.94 6.55 -7.64
N SER A 142 28.46 7.03 -8.79
CA SER A 142 28.48 8.46 -9.13
C SER A 142 27.73 9.35 -8.14
N PHE A 143 26.76 8.81 -7.41
CA PHE A 143 26.04 9.51 -6.32
C PHE A 143 26.84 9.57 -5.00
N GLY A 144 28.08 9.06 -4.96
CA GLY A 144 28.92 9.09 -3.76
C GLY A 144 29.14 10.49 -3.23
N ARG A 145 29.52 11.44 -4.09
CA ARG A 145 29.72 12.85 -3.72
C ARG A 145 28.45 13.49 -3.16
N LEU A 146 27.30 13.18 -3.77
CA LEU A 146 26.00 13.69 -3.32
C LEU A 146 25.68 13.19 -1.89
N ARG A 147 25.91 11.90 -1.62
CA ARG A 147 25.71 11.34 -0.28
C ARG A 147 26.59 12.01 0.76
N VAL A 148 27.88 12.22 0.46
CA VAL A 148 28.81 12.91 1.36
C VAL A 148 28.34 14.36 1.66
N GLN A 149 27.87 15.08 0.64
CA GLN A 149 27.36 16.45 0.83
C GLN A 149 26.13 16.47 1.73
N GLU A 150 25.14 15.57 1.50
CA GLU A 150 23.93 15.52 2.34
C GLU A 150 24.25 15.14 3.79
N VAL A 151 25.17 14.21 4.00
CA VAL A 151 25.63 13.84 5.35
C VAL A 151 26.32 15.05 6.03
N ALA A 152 27.17 15.76 5.33
CA ALA A 152 27.83 16.96 5.89
C ALA A 152 26.81 18.02 6.30
N LEU A 153 25.79 18.29 5.47
CA LEU A 153 24.70 19.21 5.80
C LEU A 153 23.87 18.74 7.01
N ALA A 154 23.64 17.42 7.13
CA ALA A 154 22.95 16.87 8.30
C ALA A 154 23.78 17.06 9.57
N MET A 155 25.07 16.82 9.52
CA MET A 155 25.99 17.03 10.66
C MET A 155 26.06 18.50 11.07
N GLU A 156 26.11 19.42 10.11
CA GLU A 156 26.07 20.86 10.38
C GLU A 156 24.78 21.27 11.08
N ARG A 157 23.64 20.75 10.64
CA ARG A 157 22.34 20.99 11.31
C ARG A 157 22.32 20.50 12.76
N ILE A 158 22.92 19.32 13.04
CA ILE A 158 23.06 18.81 14.41
C ILE A 158 23.90 19.78 15.23
N LYS A 159 25.06 20.20 14.72
CA LYS A 159 25.97 21.11 15.39
C LYS A 159 25.30 22.45 15.72
N ASN A 160 24.55 23.00 14.77
CA ASN A 160 23.86 24.29 14.94
C ASN A 160 22.65 24.23 15.88
N LYS A 161 22.09 23.02 16.11
CA LYS A 161 21.03 22.84 17.12
C LYS A 161 21.56 22.58 18.54
N ALA A 162 22.81 22.21 18.69
CA ALA A 162 23.38 21.97 20.00
C ALA A 162 23.38 23.29 20.83
N PRO A 163 23.02 23.25 22.13
CA PRO A 163 22.83 22.06 22.98
C PRO A 163 21.38 21.52 23.02
N ASN A 164 20.50 21.95 22.12
CA ASN A 164 19.10 21.50 22.09
C ASN A 164 18.95 20.06 21.64
N VAL A 165 17.84 19.42 22.06
CA VAL A 165 17.51 18.05 21.66
C VAL A 165 17.23 17.99 20.15
N VAL A 166 17.78 16.99 19.49
CA VAL A 166 17.61 16.75 18.05
C VAL A 166 16.79 15.49 17.85
N ASP A 167 15.73 15.58 17.04
CA ASP A 167 14.98 14.41 16.56
C ASP A 167 15.76 13.75 15.41
N LEU A 168 16.49 12.70 15.75
CA LEU A 168 17.27 11.92 14.78
C LEU A 168 16.39 11.20 13.76
N SER A 169 15.19 10.74 14.14
CA SER A 169 14.28 10.03 13.22
C SER A 169 13.87 10.93 12.07
N SER A 170 13.39 12.12 12.38
CA SER A 170 13.02 13.14 11.38
C SER A 170 14.21 13.55 10.51
N MET A 171 15.40 13.67 11.11
CA MET A 171 16.61 14.04 10.40
C MET A 171 17.09 12.94 9.44
N MET A 172 17.08 11.68 9.86
CA MET A 172 17.45 10.54 8.98
C MET A 172 16.46 10.36 7.85
N PHE A 173 15.16 10.56 8.11
CA PHE A 173 14.16 10.57 7.06
C PHE A 173 14.44 11.67 6.03
N SER A 174 14.68 12.90 6.49
CA SER A 174 15.02 14.04 5.61
C SER A 174 16.30 13.79 4.81
N LEU A 175 17.34 13.24 5.44
CA LEU A 175 18.60 12.89 4.78
C LEU A 175 18.36 11.87 3.65
N SER A 176 17.66 10.77 3.94
CA SER A 176 17.37 9.73 2.97
C SER A 176 16.57 10.27 1.80
N ASN A 177 15.54 11.07 2.09
CA ASN A 177 14.69 11.69 1.09
C ASN A 177 15.48 12.64 0.18
N ASN A 178 16.32 13.51 0.75
CA ASN A 178 17.14 14.43 -0.02
C ASN A 178 18.12 13.70 -0.95
N VAL A 179 18.75 12.63 -0.46
CA VAL A 179 19.65 11.80 -1.29
C VAL A 179 18.89 11.20 -2.47
N VAL A 180 17.69 10.63 -2.25
CA VAL A 180 16.88 10.02 -3.31
C VAL A 180 16.40 11.07 -4.31
N CYS A 181 15.85 12.18 -3.83
CA CYS A 181 15.35 13.25 -4.71
C CYS A 181 16.45 13.87 -5.54
N ARG A 182 17.63 14.15 -4.96
CA ARG A 182 18.76 14.70 -5.70
C ARG A 182 19.33 13.70 -6.70
N ALA A 183 19.35 12.42 -6.38
CA ALA A 183 19.77 11.37 -7.30
C ALA A 183 18.83 11.19 -8.49
N ALA A 184 17.50 11.30 -8.26
CA ALA A 184 16.49 11.09 -9.28
C ALA A 184 16.24 12.33 -10.16
N PHE A 185 16.17 13.51 -9.53
CA PHE A 185 15.73 14.76 -10.19
C PHE A 185 16.86 15.79 -10.37
N GLY A 186 18.07 15.53 -9.87
CA GLY A 186 19.17 16.48 -9.93
C GLY A 186 19.12 17.56 -8.83
N LYS A 187 19.23 18.82 -9.18
CA LYS A 187 19.30 19.93 -8.21
C LYS A 187 17.93 20.18 -7.55
N MET A 188 17.70 19.65 -6.38
CA MET A 188 16.90 20.36 -5.38
C MET A 188 17.86 21.30 -4.64
N ASN A 189 17.49 22.57 -4.44
CA ASN A 189 18.36 23.53 -3.78
C ASN A 189 18.76 23.00 -2.40
N PRO A 190 20.05 22.80 -2.13
CA PRO A 190 20.52 22.41 -0.81
C PRO A 190 20.10 23.50 0.17
N GLY A 191 19.29 23.15 1.18
CA GLY A 191 18.86 24.11 2.18
C GLY A 191 17.41 24.61 2.07
N ASP A 192 16.63 24.20 1.09
CA ASP A 192 15.20 24.50 1.07
C ASP A 192 14.44 23.61 2.08
N VAL A 193 14.67 23.95 3.36
CA VAL A 193 14.06 23.26 4.52
C VAL A 193 12.53 23.25 4.40
N ARG A 194 11.96 24.28 3.80
CA ARG A 194 10.50 24.42 3.66
C ARG A 194 9.93 23.43 2.65
N ASN A 195 10.65 23.19 1.56
CA ASN A 195 10.23 22.19 0.57
C ASN A 195 10.46 20.76 1.06
N SER A 196 11.54 20.51 1.83
CA SER A 196 11.79 19.20 2.44
C SER A 196 10.72 18.83 3.47
N SER A 197 10.33 19.75 4.36
CA SER A 197 9.28 19.48 5.36
C SER A 197 7.90 19.27 4.70
N ARG A 198 7.55 20.09 3.71
CA ARG A 198 6.31 19.95 2.98
C ARG A 198 6.25 18.62 2.20
N PHE A 199 7.35 18.21 1.59
CA PHE A 199 7.44 16.93 0.92
C PHE A 199 7.28 15.76 1.91
N GLN A 200 7.86 15.86 3.09
CA GLN A 200 7.70 14.88 4.16
C GLN A 200 6.23 14.76 4.60
N GLU A 201 5.55 15.89 4.84
CA GLU A 201 4.12 15.89 5.17
C GLU A 201 3.26 15.19 4.12
N ILE A 202 3.57 15.43 2.83
CA ILE A 202 2.88 14.78 1.71
C ILE A 202 3.11 13.25 1.73
N LEU A 203 4.36 12.82 1.95
CA LEU A 203 4.70 11.40 2.03
C LEU A 203 4.05 10.71 3.22
N ASP A 204 4.08 11.34 4.39
CA ASP A 204 3.48 10.81 5.61
C ASP A 204 1.97 10.63 5.43
N GLU A 205 1.28 11.62 4.87
CA GLU A 205 -0.15 11.52 4.58
C GLU A 205 -0.43 10.45 3.50
N THR A 206 0.42 10.33 2.49
CA THR A 206 0.32 9.27 1.47
C THR A 206 0.45 7.88 2.07
N GLN A 207 1.44 7.69 2.96
CA GLN A 207 1.65 6.43 3.66
C GLN A 207 0.48 6.12 4.59
N HIS A 208 0.00 7.11 5.31
CA HIS A 208 -1.17 6.98 6.19
C HIS A 208 -2.41 6.55 5.41
N LEU A 209 -2.75 7.26 4.34
CA LEU A 209 -3.90 6.95 3.48
C LEU A 209 -3.79 5.59 2.78
N THR A 210 -2.58 5.16 2.44
CA THR A 210 -2.35 3.85 1.80
C THR A 210 -2.39 2.71 2.82
N GLY A 211 -1.98 2.97 4.07
CA GLY A 211 -1.97 1.99 5.16
C GLY A 211 -3.25 1.92 5.98
N GLU A 212 -4.13 2.92 5.85
CA GLU A 212 -5.41 2.98 6.58
C GLU A 212 -6.40 1.94 6.04
N PHE A 213 -7.21 1.38 6.94
CA PHE A 213 -8.29 0.48 6.54
C PHE A 213 -9.28 1.20 5.62
N ASN A 214 -9.43 0.71 4.41
CA ASN A 214 -10.43 1.20 3.47
C ASN A 214 -11.41 0.09 3.11
N ILE A 215 -12.70 0.36 3.30
CA ILE A 215 -13.75 -0.62 3.05
C ILE A 215 -13.78 -1.06 1.57
N ALA A 216 -13.44 -0.17 0.64
CA ALA A 216 -13.42 -0.45 -0.79
C ALA A 216 -12.35 -1.49 -1.18
N ASP A 217 -11.29 -1.65 -0.39
CA ASP A 217 -10.26 -2.65 -0.64
C ASP A 217 -10.77 -4.06 -0.38
N TYR A 218 -11.70 -4.22 0.54
CA TYR A 218 -12.30 -5.50 0.92
C TYR A 218 -13.68 -5.74 0.31
N PHE A 219 -14.40 -4.67 -0.01
CA PHE A 219 -15.73 -4.67 -0.62
C PHE A 219 -15.78 -3.63 -1.75
N PRO A 220 -15.29 -3.98 -2.96
CA PRO A 220 -15.16 -3.00 -4.06
C PRO A 220 -16.46 -2.27 -4.43
N TRP A 221 -17.62 -2.94 -4.24
CA TRP A 221 -18.93 -2.33 -4.49
C TRP A 221 -19.33 -1.26 -3.47
N MET A 222 -18.63 -1.15 -2.34
CA MET A 222 -18.85 -0.15 -1.30
C MET A 222 -17.95 1.09 -1.44
N GLY A 223 -17.21 1.20 -2.55
CA GLY A 223 -16.30 2.34 -2.78
C GLY A 223 -16.97 3.70 -2.73
N TRP A 224 -18.28 3.77 -3.01
CA TRP A 224 -19.07 5.00 -2.89
C TRP A 224 -19.08 5.60 -1.47
N ILE A 225 -18.86 4.79 -0.43
CA ILE A 225 -18.79 5.25 0.96
C ILE A 225 -17.65 6.25 1.16
N ASN A 226 -16.56 6.13 0.39
CA ASN A 226 -15.39 7.01 0.50
C ASN A 226 -15.70 8.48 0.18
N LYS A 227 -16.80 8.74 -0.55
CA LYS A 227 -17.31 10.10 -0.80
C LYS A 227 -17.88 10.73 0.47
N PHE A 228 -18.44 9.92 1.38
CA PHE A 228 -19.12 10.40 2.58
C PHE A 228 -18.24 10.39 3.83
N ASN A 229 -17.28 9.47 3.93
CA ASN A 229 -16.38 9.37 5.09
C ASN A 229 -15.16 10.30 5.01
N GLY A 230 -15.06 11.12 3.97
CA GLY A 230 -14.01 12.12 3.80
C GLY A 230 -12.69 11.57 3.21
N VAL A 231 -12.59 10.27 2.94
CA VAL A 231 -11.36 9.65 2.36
C VAL A 231 -11.06 10.26 0.99
N ASP A 232 -12.07 10.38 0.11
CA ASP A 232 -11.88 10.95 -1.22
C ASP A 232 -11.38 12.40 -1.15
N ARG A 233 -11.90 13.21 -0.22
CA ARG A 233 -11.44 14.59 -0.03
C ARG A 233 -9.96 14.63 0.39
N ARG A 234 -9.54 13.77 1.31
CA ARG A 234 -8.14 13.67 1.75
C ARG A 234 -7.24 13.22 0.61
N LEU A 235 -7.66 12.22 -0.16
CA LEU A 235 -6.95 11.72 -1.33
C LEU A 235 -6.75 12.82 -2.38
N GLU A 236 -7.81 13.55 -2.73
CA GLU A 236 -7.74 14.64 -3.72
C GLU A 236 -6.85 15.79 -3.24
N LYS A 237 -6.97 16.18 -1.97
CA LYS A 237 -6.12 17.23 -1.38
C LYS A 237 -4.65 16.84 -1.43
N ASN A 238 -4.30 15.62 -1.01
CA ASN A 238 -2.93 15.15 -1.01
C ASN A 238 -2.39 15.00 -2.43
N PHE A 239 -3.17 14.43 -3.35
CA PHE A 239 -2.80 14.30 -4.75
C PHE A 239 -2.58 15.66 -5.43
N GLY A 240 -3.45 16.65 -5.18
CA GLY A 240 -3.26 18.02 -5.67
C GLY A 240 -2.00 18.68 -5.14
N THR A 241 -1.62 18.38 -3.89
CA THR A 241 -0.37 18.87 -3.31
C THR A 241 0.85 18.20 -3.96
N TRP A 242 0.79 16.90 -4.25
CA TRP A 242 1.80 16.16 -5.01
C TRP A 242 2.05 16.76 -6.39
N THR A 243 0.99 16.96 -7.17
CA THR A 243 1.09 17.50 -8.53
C THR A 243 1.61 18.94 -8.52
N GLY A 244 1.16 19.77 -7.60
CA GLY A 244 1.66 21.14 -7.43
C GLY A 244 3.11 21.22 -6.95
N PHE A 245 3.65 20.16 -6.34
CA PHE A 245 5.07 20.08 -5.97
C PHE A 245 5.95 19.65 -7.15
N SER A 246 5.45 18.76 -8.00
CA SER A 246 6.19 18.22 -9.15
C SER A 246 6.30 19.19 -10.33
N THR A 247 5.45 20.22 -10.39
CA THR A 247 5.39 21.20 -11.51
C THR A 247 6.20 22.48 -11.25
N LYS A 248 6.86 22.62 -10.09
CA LYS A 248 7.78 23.71 -9.75
C LYS A 248 9.22 23.23 -9.74
#